data_e24da0f885c3cd3f807c1c98cbc2cacb
#
_entry.id   e24da0f885c3cd3f807c1c98cbc2cacb
#
_cell.length_a   1.000
_cell.length_b   1.000
_cell.length_c   1.000
_cell.angle_alpha   90.00
_cell.angle_beta   90.00
_cell.angle_gamma   90.00
#
_symmetry.space_group_name_H-M   'P 1'
#
loop_
_entity.id
_entity.type
_entity.pdbx_description
1 polymer ?
#
loop_
_entity_poly.entity_id
_entity_poly.type
_entity_poly.pdbx_seq_one_letter_code
_entity_poly.pdbx_strand_id
1 'polypeptide(L)'
;IARAADLKRTTVYPVFEALERRGLMSVHIKGFKKLYAAENPSKLKAVFEAKRQRLDNTLDELSSLFSMQTGETAIKHYQGLELIKSVYDDLLTQVRDGDYYLVVSTGTHWYDAEPHFSQFFDGFLERRKVYRLKVRHLLGDTPFAHKYKKAREAVGEGVRLFPKSIRFNVNMVIIPNSVLIHELGTPAWAMVI
;
A
#
# COMPACT_ATOMS: atom_id res chain seq x y z
N ILE A 1 -5.35 -42.51 7.22
CA ILE A 1 -5.24 -41.05 7.26
C ILE A 1 -5.33 -40.58 8.70
N ALA A 2 -6.45 -40.80 9.46
CA ALA A 2 -6.62 -40.34 10.82
C ALA A 2 -5.44 -40.67 11.74
N ARG A 3 -4.98 -41.91 11.73
CA ARG A 3 -3.78 -42.36 12.49
C ARG A 3 -2.49 -41.64 12.05
N ALA A 4 -2.31 -41.39 10.75
CA ALA A 4 -1.12 -40.74 10.24
C ALA A 4 -1.09 -39.23 10.52
N ALA A 5 -2.26 -38.63 10.77
CA ALA A 5 -2.41 -37.21 11.11
C ALA A 5 -2.57 -36.97 12.63
N ASP A 6 -2.49 -38.03 13.43
CA ASP A 6 -2.73 -38.01 14.90
C ASP A 6 -4.07 -37.34 15.29
N LEU A 7 -5.12 -37.59 14.50
CA LEU A 7 -6.45 -37.02 14.70
C LEU A 7 -7.48 -38.10 15.04
N LYS A 8 -8.50 -37.74 15.81
CA LYS A 8 -9.67 -38.59 16.00
C LYS A 8 -10.41 -38.77 14.68
N ARG A 9 -10.90 -40.00 14.40
CA ARG A 9 -11.59 -40.32 13.16
C ARG A 9 -12.80 -39.42 12.88
N THR A 10 -13.51 -39.02 13.93
CA THR A 10 -14.65 -38.10 13.85
C THR A 10 -14.26 -36.69 13.41
N THR A 11 -13.06 -36.24 13.75
CA THR A 11 -12.53 -34.90 13.36
C THR A 11 -12.12 -34.86 11.89
N VAL A 12 -11.76 -35.99 11.31
CA VAL A 12 -11.25 -36.06 9.92
C VAL A 12 -12.35 -35.87 8.88
N TYR A 13 -13.58 -36.31 9.15
CA TYR A 13 -14.67 -36.20 8.19
C TYR A 13 -15.07 -34.75 7.85
N PRO A 14 -15.27 -33.84 8.79
CA PRO A 14 -15.50 -32.42 8.47
C PRO A 14 -14.36 -31.77 7.67
N VAL A 15 -13.11 -32.19 7.92
CA VAL A 15 -11.95 -31.71 7.16
C VAL A 15 -12.03 -32.21 5.72
N PHE A 16 -12.41 -33.47 5.50
CA PHE A 16 -12.58 -34.04 4.17
C PHE A 16 -13.66 -33.32 3.37
N GLU A 17 -14.82 -33.06 3.98
CA GLU A 17 -15.89 -32.30 3.37
C GLU A 17 -15.46 -30.88 3.01
N ALA A 18 -14.67 -30.24 3.86
CA ALA A 18 -14.13 -28.91 3.59
C ALA A 18 -13.11 -28.91 2.43
N LEU A 19 -12.28 -29.94 2.32
CA LEU A 19 -11.33 -30.11 1.22
C LEU A 19 -12.05 -30.45 -0.10
N GLU A 20 -13.08 -31.29 -0.05
CA GLU A 20 -13.90 -31.64 -1.21
C GLU A 20 -14.63 -30.41 -1.76
N ARG A 21 -15.28 -29.62 -0.91
CA ARG A 21 -15.93 -28.35 -1.30
C ARG A 21 -14.97 -27.35 -1.91
N ARG A 22 -13.69 -27.40 -1.56
CA ARG A 22 -12.63 -26.56 -2.12
C ARG A 22 -12.01 -27.14 -3.40
N GLY A 23 -12.45 -28.33 -3.83
CA GLY A 23 -11.89 -29.02 -5.00
C GLY A 23 -10.47 -29.56 -4.80
N LEU A 24 -10.05 -29.74 -3.55
CA LEU A 24 -8.70 -30.23 -3.18
C LEU A 24 -8.67 -31.72 -2.85
N MET A 25 -9.84 -32.35 -2.80
CA MET A 25 -10.03 -33.78 -2.54
C MET A 25 -11.17 -34.30 -3.39
N SER A 26 -11.03 -35.52 -3.90
CA SER A 26 -12.08 -36.31 -4.59
C SER A 26 -12.47 -37.52 -3.78
N VAL A 27 -13.74 -37.90 -3.91
CA VAL A 27 -14.31 -39.11 -3.26
C VAL A 27 -14.66 -40.11 -4.34
N HIS A 28 -14.08 -41.28 -4.24
CA HIS A 28 -14.38 -42.41 -5.10
C HIS A 28 -15.13 -43.48 -4.34
N ILE A 29 -16.19 -44.02 -4.92
CA ILE A 29 -16.98 -45.11 -4.33
C ILE A 29 -16.51 -46.43 -4.95
N LYS A 30 -16.02 -47.33 -4.12
CA LYS A 30 -15.65 -48.66 -4.54
C LYS A 30 -16.43 -49.69 -3.69
N GLY A 31 -17.52 -50.24 -4.27
CA GLY A 31 -18.47 -51.07 -3.53
C GLY A 31 -19.16 -50.24 -2.42
N PHE A 32 -19.08 -50.74 -1.19
CA PHE A 32 -19.63 -50.04 -0.01
C PHE A 32 -18.65 -49.12 0.69
N LYS A 33 -17.46 -48.87 0.10
CA LYS A 33 -16.41 -48.08 0.74
C LYS A 33 -16.21 -46.74 0.00
N LYS A 34 -16.11 -45.64 0.75
CA LYS A 34 -15.68 -44.34 0.26
C LYS A 34 -14.14 -44.26 0.35
N LEU A 35 -13.49 -43.95 -0.75
CA LEU A 35 -12.06 -43.73 -0.85
C LEU A 35 -11.84 -42.24 -1.10
N TYR A 36 -10.96 -41.65 -0.33
CA TYR A 36 -10.63 -40.23 -0.43
C TYR A 36 -9.25 -40.10 -1.06
N ALA A 37 -9.14 -39.33 -2.13
CA ALA A 37 -7.90 -39.03 -2.82
C ALA A 37 -7.63 -37.52 -2.82
N ALA A 38 -6.38 -37.15 -2.55
CA ALA A 38 -5.97 -35.76 -2.71
C ALA A 38 -5.91 -35.40 -4.20
N GLU A 39 -6.34 -34.22 -4.54
CA GLU A 39 -6.24 -33.69 -5.89
C GLU A 39 -4.80 -33.23 -6.20
N ASN A 40 -4.50 -33.03 -7.49
CA ASN A 40 -3.20 -32.55 -7.91
C ASN A 40 -2.94 -31.17 -7.28
N PRO A 41 -1.75 -30.92 -6.66
CA PRO A 41 -1.41 -29.61 -6.08
C PRO A 41 -1.53 -28.44 -7.05
N SER A 42 -1.42 -28.66 -8.36
CA SER A 42 -1.64 -27.60 -9.36
C SER A 42 -3.04 -27.01 -9.33
N LYS A 43 -4.06 -27.74 -8.82
CA LYS A 43 -5.43 -27.23 -8.63
C LYS A 43 -5.49 -26.09 -7.61
N LEU A 44 -4.54 -26.00 -6.68
CA LEU A 44 -4.44 -24.87 -5.77
C LEU A 44 -4.32 -23.54 -6.53
N LYS A 45 -3.55 -23.52 -7.61
CA LYS A 45 -3.41 -22.32 -8.45
C LYS A 45 -4.75 -21.85 -9.02
N ALA A 46 -5.54 -22.80 -9.54
CA ALA A 46 -6.87 -22.49 -10.08
C ALA A 46 -7.84 -21.99 -8.98
N VAL A 47 -7.77 -22.55 -7.77
CA VAL A 47 -8.59 -22.12 -6.63
C VAL A 47 -8.22 -20.69 -6.20
N PHE A 48 -6.94 -20.34 -6.14
CA PHE A 48 -6.49 -19.00 -5.82
C PHE A 48 -6.87 -17.98 -6.90
N GLU A 49 -6.74 -18.35 -8.17
CA GLU A 49 -7.11 -17.49 -9.28
C GLU A 49 -8.61 -17.18 -9.30
N ALA A 50 -9.46 -18.18 -9.06
CA ALA A 50 -10.90 -17.98 -8.93
C ALA A 50 -11.26 -17.07 -7.74
N LYS A 51 -10.54 -17.17 -6.63
CA LYS A 51 -10.73 -16.27 -5.47
C LYS A 51 -10.28 -14.86 -5.78
N ARG A 52 -9.14 -14.70 -6.47
CA ARG A 52 -8.64 -13.39 -6.89
C ARG A 52 -9.67 -12.69 -7.78
N GLN A 53 -10.20 -13.40 -8.76
CA GLN A 53 -11.16 -12.84 -9.69
C GLN A 53 -12.49 -12.43 -9.02
N ARG A 54 -12.96 -13.21 -8.02
CA ARG A 54 -14.12 -12.80 -7.21
C ARG A 54 -13.82 -11.54 -6.39
N LEU A 55 -12.63 -11.45 -5.81
CA LEU A 55 -12.21 -10.25 -5.07
C LEU A 55 -12.17 -9.03 -6.00
N ASP A 56 -11.55 -9.15 -7.18
CA ASP A 56 -11.45 -8.08 -8.16
C ASP A 56 -12.86 -7.56 -8.55
N ASN A 57 -13.79 -8.46 -8.88
CA ASN A 57 -15.17 -8.09 -9.20
C ASN A 57 -15.89 -7.38 -8.03
N THR A 58 -15.69 -7.88 -6.79
CA THR A 58 -16.31 -7.26 -5.59
C THR A 58 -15.71 -5.89 -5.29
N LEU A 59 -14.40 -5.71 -5.54
CA LEU A 59 -13.73 -4.42 -5.37
C LEU A 59 -14.27 -3.36 -6.35
N ASP A 60 -14.57 -3.73 -7.58
CA ASP A 60 -15.19 -2.82 -8.56
C ASP A 60 -16.57 -2.34 -8.09
N GLU A 61 -17.41 -3.25 -7.57
CA GLU A 61 -18.72 -2.92 -7.01
C GLU A 61 -18.59 -2.02 -5.77
N LEU A 62 -17.68 -2.35 -4.84
CA LEU A 62 -17.44 -1.55 -3.64
C LEU A 62 -16.85 -0.17 -3.98
N SER A 63 -15.98 -0.10 -4.97
CA SER A 63 -15.41 1.17 -5.45
C SER A 63 -16.47 2.09 -6.03
N SER A 64 -17.43 1.51 -6.78
CA SER A 64 -18.57 2.25 -7.31
C SER A 64 -19.46 2.81 -6.20
N LEU A 65 -19.77 2.01 -5.18
CA LEU A 65 -20.55 2.44 -4.02
C LEU A 65 -19.81 3.50 -3.20
N PHE A 66 -18.51 3.33 -3.02
CA PHE A 66 -17.65 4.29 -2.32
C PHE A 66 -17.62 5.64 -3.04
N SER A 67 -17.50 5.63 -4.37
CA SER A 67 -17.51 6.85 -5.20
C SER A 67 -18.84 7.58 -5.15
N MET A 68 -19.96 6.88 -4.98
CA MET A 68 -21.28 7.49 -4.80
C MET A 68 -21.47 8.16 -3.43
N GLN A 69 -20.77 7.69 -2.39
CA GLN A 69 -20.87 8.23 -1.04
C GLN A 69 -19.89 9.35 -0.74
N THR A 70 -18.72 9.33 -1.38
CA THR A 70 -17.71 10.39 -1.23
C THR A 70 -18.00 11.47 -2.27
N GLY A 71 -18.73 12.52 -1.88
CA GLY A 71 -18.71 13.77 -2.63
C GLY A 71 -17.25 14.21 -2.82
N GLU A 72 -16.97 14.99 -3.86
CA GLU A 72 -15.62 15.38 -4.35
C GLU A 72 -14.69 16.03 -3.32
N THR A 73 -15.11 16.21 -2.06
CA THR A 73 -14.39 16.89 -0.97
C THR A 73 -14.21 16.05 0.29
N ALA A 74 -14.13 14.74 0.18
CA ALA A 74 -13.94 13.90 1.36
C ALA A 74 -12.50 13.95 1.88
N ILE A 75 -12.30 14.41 3.11
CA ILE A 75 -11.04 14.29 3.84
C ILE A 75 -10.87 12.82 4.25
N LYS A 76 -9.79 12.19 3.80
CA LYS A 76 -9.46 10.80 4.13
C LYS A 76 -8.35 10.76 5.17
N HIS A 77 -8.55 9.97 6.22
CA HIS A 77 -7.56 9.76 7.28
C HIS A 77 -6.94 8.38 7.19
N TYR A 78 -5.64 8.31 7.40
CA TYR A 78 -4.84 7.09 7.36
C TYR A 78 -3.97 7.01 8.62
N GLN A 79 -3.83 5.83 9.20
CA GLN A 79 -3.01 5.61 10.38
C GLN A 79 -2.07 4.42 10.15
N GLY A 80 -0.80 4.63 10.45
CA GLY A 80 0.27 3.63 10.29
C GLY A 80 1.06 3.80 8.98
N LEU A 81 2.33 3.42 9.03
CA LEU A 81 3.30 3.64 7.94
C LEU A 81 2.92 2.94 6.64
N GLU A 82 2.34 1.73 6.69
CA GLU A 82 1.98 0.99 5.48
C GLU A 82 0.86 1.68 4.69
N LEU A 83 -0.15 2.24 5.37
CA LEU A 83 -1.19 3.02 4.71
C LEU A 83 -0.64 4.33 4.14
N ILE A 84 0.32 4.96 4.81
CA ILE A 84 0.99 6.16 4.30
C ILE A 84 1.78 5.86 3.02
N LYS A 85 2.46 4.71 2.96
CA LYS A 85 3.15 4.25 1.74
C LYS A 85 2.17 4.11 0.57
N SER A 86 1.01 3.47 0.79
CA SER A 86 -0.01 3.32 -0.26
C SER A 86 -0.54 4.67 -0.74
N VAL A 87 -0.73 5.64 0.17
CA VAL A 87 -1.15 7.00 -0.20
C VAL A 87 -0.12 7.67 -1.11
N TYR A 88 1.18 7.49 -0.85
CA TYR A 88 2.21 8.03 -1.74
C TYR A 88 2.16 7.41 -3.15
N ASP A 89 1.91 6.11 -3.24
CA ASP A 89 1.75 5.44 -4.52
C ASP A 89 0.48 5.92 -5.25
N ASP A 90 -0.62 6.12 -4.53
CA ASP A 90 -1.86 6.67 -5.06
C ASP A 90 -1.69 8.10 -5.60
N LEU A 91 -0.88 8.94 -4.95
CA LEU A 91 -0.58 10.29 -5.47
C LEU A 91 0.10 10.24 -6.84
N LEU A 92 0.96 9.26 -7.09
CA LEU A 92 1.60 9.13 -8.40
C LEU A 92 0.62 8.73 -9.51
N THR A 93 -0.48 8.07 -9.18
CA THR A 93 -1.52 7.73 -10.17
C THR A 93 -2.35 8.94 -10.60
N GLN A 94 -2.33 10.01 -9.81
CA GLN A 94 -3.12 11.23 -10.03
C GLN A 94 -2.37 12.32 -10.80
N VAL A 95 -1.05 12.20 -10.95
CA VAL A 95 -0.23 13.19 -11.64
C VAL A 95 -0.01 12.85 -13.11
N ARG A 96 0.22 13.89 -13.92
CA ARG A 96 0.54 13.81 -15.34
C ARG A 96 1.90 14.42 -15.61
N ASP A 97 2.45 14.11 -16.76
CA ASP A 97 3.72 14.70 -17.23
C ASP A 97 3.67 16.24 -17.15
N GLY A 98 4.68 16.81 -16.51
CA GLY A 98 4.82 18.26 -16.39
C GLY A 98 4.01 18.91 -15.26
N ASP A 99 3.23 18.16 -14.48
CA ASP A 99 2.51 18.69 -13.33
C ASP A 99 3.47 19.19 -12.24
N TYR A 100 2.95 20.06 -11.37
CA TYR A 100 3.65 20.46 -10.17
C TYR A 100 3.54 19.40 -9.09
N TYR A 101 4.65 19.17 -8.41
CA TYR A 101 4.75 18.34 -7.22
C TYR A 101 5.47 19.17 -6.14
N LEU A 102 4.70 19.73 -5.23
CA LEU A 102 5.22 20.65 -4.22
C LEU A 102 5.36 19.92 -2.89
N VAL A 103 6.50 20.08 -2.25
CA VAL A 103 6.81 19.44 -0.96
C VAL A 103 7.10 20.53 0.06
N VAL A 104 6.40 20.50 1.17
CA VAL A 104 6.69 21.28 2.36
C VAL A 104 7.05 20.33 3.47
N SER A 105 8.24 20.45 4.05
CA SER A 105 8.71 19.49 5.06
C SER A 105 9.68 20.13 6.03
N THR A 106 9.73 19.58 7.24
CA THR A 106 10.78 19.88 8.22
C THR A 106 12.15 19.44 7.74
N GLY A 107 12.22 18.52 6.78
CA GLY A 107 13.45 17.97 6.24
C GLY A 107 14.10 16.90 7.09
N THR A 108 13.59 16.61 8.29
CA THR A 108 14.20 15.65 9.22
C THR A 108 13.45 14.32 9.33
N HIS A 109 12.15 14.34 9.34
CA HIS A 109 11.32 13.17 9.67
C HIS A 109 11.36 11.99 8.69
N TRP A 110 11.84 12.18 7.46
CA TRP A 110 11.88 11.12 6.45
C TRP A 110 12.91 10.04 6.74
N TYR A 111 14.04 10.41 7.36
CA TYR A 111 15.14 9.51 7.68
C TYR A 111 15.14 9.06 9.13
N ASP A 112 14.39 9.76 10.00
CA ASP A 112 14.24 9.40 11.41
C ASP A 112 13.10 8.40 11.61
N ALA A 113 12.18 8.31 10.65
CA ALA A 113 11.21 7.24 10.59
C ALA A 113 11.92 5.94 10.22
N GLU A 114 11.40 4.82 10.73
CA GLU A 114 11.95 3.47 10.60
C GLU A 114 12.74 3.19 9.30
N PRO A 115 13.84 2.41 9.34
CA PRO A 115 14.69 2.11 8.18
C PRO A 115 13.91 1.63 6.94
N HIS A 116 12.78 0.95 7.15
CA HIS A 116 11.90 0.48 6.08
C HIS A 116 11.16 1.62 5.34
N PHE A 117 10.92 2.76 5.99
CA PHE A 117 10.29 3.89 5.30
C PHE A 117 11.28 4.62 4.39
N SER A 118 12.54 4.76 4.79
CA SER A 118 13.56 5.36 3.94
C SER A 118 13.78 4.55 2.66
N GLN A 119 13.82 3.23 2.75
CA GLN A 119 13.93 2.34 1.58
C GLN A 119 12.73 2.48 0.63
N PHE A 120 11.51 2.52 1.18
CA PHE A 120 10.30 2.78 0.39
C PHE A 120 10.42 4.13 -0.34
N PHE A 121 10.87 5.16 0.38
CA PHE A 121 10.95 6.51 -0.15
C PHE A 121 11.97 6.65 -1.28
N ASP A 122 13.12 5.98 -1.19
CA ASP A 122 14.09 5.92 -2.29
C ASP A 122 13.47 5.29 -3.53
N GLY A 123 12.77 4.18 -3.39
CA GLY A 123 12.02 3.56 -4.48
C GLY A 123 10.91 4.46 -5.05
N PHE A 124 10.22 5.20 -4.19
CA PHE A 124 9.20 6.18 -4.60
C PHE A 124 9.83 7.31 -5.44
N LEU A 125 10.97 7.84 -5.04
CA LEU A 125 11.67 8.89 -5.80
C LEU A 125 12.06 8.42 -7.21
N GLU A 126 12.48 7.18 -7.37
CA GLU A 126 12.76 6.61 -8.69
C GLU A 126 11.49 6.50 -9.55
N ARG A 127 10.39 6.00 -8.99
CA ARG A 127 9.09 5.92 -9.71
C ARG A 127 8.58 7.31 -10.10
N ARG A 128 8.73 8.32 -9.23
CA ARG A 128 8.32 9.69 -9.51
C ARG A 128 9.03 10.31 -10.72
N LYS A 129 10.28 9.94 -11.00
CA LYS A 129 11.06 10.47 -12.14
C LYS A 129 10.40 10.21 -13.50
N VAL A 130 9.61 9.13 -13.61
CA VAL A 130 8.93 8.76 -14.87
C VAL A 130 7.98 9.87 -15.35
N TYR A 131 7.39 10.62 -14.43
CA TYR A 131 6.36 11.63 -14.72
C TYR A 131 6.90 13.04 -15.05
N ARG A 132 8.20 13.27 -15.13
CA ARG A 132 8.83 14.56 -15.45
C ARG A 132 8.21 15.74 -14.71
N LEU A 133 7.89 15.57 -13.43
CA LEU A 133 7.18 16.55 -12.61
C LEU A 133 8.03 17.80 -12.36
N LYS A 134 7.39 18.96 -12.26
CA LYS A 134 8.01 20.21 -11.81
C LYS A 134 8.08 20.21 -10.28
N VAL A 135 9.13 19.60 -9.74
CA VAL A 135 9.27 19.41 -8.29
C VAL A 135 9.87 20.65 -7.63
N ARG A 136 9.23 21.09 -6.57
CA ARG A 136 9.72 22.17 -5.71
C ARG A 136 9.59 21.79 -4.25
N HIS A 137 10.63 22.06 -3.49
CA HIS A 137 10.69 21.79 -2.06
C HIS A 137 10.80 23.09 -1.27
N LEU A 138 10.09 23.17 -0.17
CA LEU A 138 10.22 24.18 0.86
C LEU A 138 10.48 23.47 2.18
N LEU A 139 11.70 23.56 2.70
CA LEU A 139 12.17 22.75 3.82
C LEU A 139 12.53 23.63 5.02
N GLY A 140 12.40 23.08 6.23
CA GLY A 140 12.97 23.66 7.42
C GLY A 140 14.49 23.84 7.29
N ASP A 141 15.04 24.89 7.87
CA ASP A 141 16.49 25.16 7.85
C ASP A 141 17.21 24.22 8.84
N THR A 142 17.61 23.07 8.36
CA THR A 142 18.31 22.02 9.11
C THR A 142 19.59 21.58 8.38
N PRO A 143 20.60 21.02 9.08
CA PRO A 143 21.78 20.49 8.42
C PRO A 143 21.46 19.46 7.34
N PHE A 144 20.44 18.64 7.57
CA PHE A 144 19.94 17.69 6.58
C PHE A 144 19.39 18.43 5.34
N ALA A 145 18.54 19.43 5.52
CA ALA A 145 17.93 20.19 4.42
C ALA A 145 18.98 20.84 3.51
N HIS A 146 20.07 21.33 4.06
CA HIS A 146 21.20 21.87 3.26
C HIS A 146 21.88 20.80 2.41
N LYS A 147 22.09 19.59 2.95
CA LYS A 147 22.65 18.46 2.21
C LYS A 147 21.68 17.99 1.14
N TYR A 148 20.42 17.83 1.51
CA TYR A 148 19.34 17.42 0.60
C TYR A 148 19.15 18.42 -0.55
N LYS A 149 19.21 19.74 -0.26
CA LYS A 149 19.13 20.80 -1.27
C LYS A 149 20.17 20.58 -2.38
N LYS A 150 21.44 20.41 -2.03
CA LYS A 150 22.52 20.18 -3.02
C LYS A 150 22.21 18.96 -3.91
N ALA A 151 21.73 17.86 -3.33
CA ALA A 151 21.41 16.64 -4.06
C ALA A 151 20.21 16.83 -5.01
N ARG A 152 19.18 17.59 -4.61
CA ARG A 152 17.99 17.81 -5.42
C ARG A 152 18.21 18.84 -6.53
N GLU A 153 18.92 19.92 -6.25
CA GLU A 153 19.29 20.89 -7.27
C GLU A 153 20.14 20.30 -8.38
N ALA A 154 21.00 19.30 -8.05
CA ALA A 154 21.79 18.57 -9.02
C ALA A 154 20.95 17.77 -10.05
N VAL A 155 19.71 17.42 -9.69
CA VAL A 155 18.76 16.73 -10.59
C VAL A 155 17.65 17.66 -11.13
N GLY A 156 17.83 18.98 -10.99
CA GLY A 156 16.94 19.99 -11.55
C GLY A 156 15.69 20.31 -10.71
N GLU A 157 15.61 19.82 -9.46
CA GLU A 157 14.52 20.15 -8.56
C GLU A 157 14.79 21.47 -7.80
N GLY A 158 13.78 22.32 -7.66
CA GLY A 158 13.91 23.59 -6.93
C GLY A 158 13.79 23.39 -5.41
N VAL A 159 14.77 23.86 -4.63
CA VAL A 159 14.73 23.76 -3.17
C VAL A 159 14.93 25.12 -2.51
N ARG A 160 14.01 25.48 -1.62
CA ARG A 160 14.12 26.67 -0.75
C ARG A 160 14.04 26.25 0.71
N LEU A 161 14.66 27.03 1.57
CA LEU A 161 14.61 26.82 3.02
C LEU A 161 13.71 27.88 3.67
N PHE A 162 12.98 27.48 4.70
CA PHE A 162 12.27 28.41 5.57
C PHE A 162 13.25 29.26 6.38
N PRO A 163 12.88 30.49 6.74
CA PRO A 163 13.58 31.22 7.79
C PRO A 163 13.60 30.40 9.11
N LYS A 164 14.70 30.47 9.86
CA LYS A 164 14.88 29.74 11.14
C LYS A 164 13.81 30.06 12.20
N SER A 165 13.12 31.18 12.06
CA SER A 165 12.01 31.57 12.94
C SER A 165 10.73 30.79 12.73
N ILE A 166 10.59 30.10 11.59
CA ILE A 166 9.39 29.31 11.27
C ILE A 166 9.63 27.86 11.68
N ARG A 167 8.77 27.36 12.55
CA ARG A 167 8.74 25.95 12.97
C ARG A 167 7.38 25.36 12.62
N PHE A 168 7.39 24.20 12.01
CA PHE A 168 6.20 23.37 11.81
C PHE A 168 6.60 21.90 11.86
N ASN A 169 5.65 21.03 12.22
CA ASN A 169 5.93 19.63 12.53
C ASN A 169 5.22 18.66 11.59
N VAL A 170 4.63 19.16 10.52
CA VAL A 170 3.92 18.33 9.54
C VAL A 170 4.63 18.39 8.20
N ASN A 171 4.49 17.31 7.44
CA ASN A 171 4.92 17.29 6.06
C ASN A 171 3.70 17.43 5.15
N MET A 172 3.84 18.13 4.04
CA MET A 172 2.80 18.25 3.03
C MET A 172 3.35 17.95 1.65
N VAL A 173 2.54 17.26 0.87
CA VAL A 173 2.73 17.08 -0.57
C VAL A 173 1.50 17.64 -1.27
N ILE A 174 1.72 18.52 -2.24
CA ILE A 174 0.65 19.18 -2.97
C ILE A 174 0.82 18.83 -4.44
N ILE A 175 -0.23 18.26 -5.02
CA ILE A 175 -0.38 17.97 -6.45
C ILE A 175 -1.65 18.66 -6.97
N PRO A 176 -1.93 18.71 -8.26
CA PRO A 176 -3.05 19.50 -8.80
C PRO A 176 -4.41 19.29 -8.13
N ASN A 177 -4.74 18.04 -7.77
CA ASN A 177 -6.08 17.69 -7.28
C ASN A 177 -6.08 17.14 -5.84
N SER A 178 -4.95 17.13 -5.14
CA SER A 178 -4.87 16.56 -3.79
C SER A 178 -3.79 17.21 -2.96
N VAL A 179 -4.02 17.26 -1.67
CA VAL A 179 -3.04 17.64 -0.67
C VAL A 179 -2.91 16.51 0.34
N LEU A 180 -1.72 15.93 0.41
CA LEU A 180 -1.35 15.00 1.47
C LEU A 180 -0.70 15.78 2.62
N ILE A 181 -1.21 15.63 3.82
CA ILE A 181 -0.60 16.12 5.07
C ILE A 181 -0.27 14.90 5.91
N HIS A 182 0.95 14.80 6.41
CA HIS A 182 1.33 13.66 7.23
C HIS A 182 2.41 13.94 8.26
N GLU A 183 2.44 13.10 9.26
CA GLU A 183 3.52 12.99 10.24
C GLU A 183 3.93 11.53 10.36
N LEU A 184 5.25 11.28 10.40
CA LEU A 184 5.82 9.93 10.47
C LEU A 184 6.27 9.54 11.88
N GLY A 185 5.89 10.33 12.89
CA GLY A 185 6.14 10.02 14.30
C GLY A 185 5.34 8.81 14.80
N THR A 186 5.30 8.62 16.10
CA THR A 186 4.53 7.55 16.72
C THR A 186 3.35 8.15 17.51
N PRO A 187 2.09 7.91 17.08
CA PRO A 187 1.67 7.15 15.90
C PRO A 187 1.86 7.92 14.59
N ALA A 188 2.25 7.21 13.51
CA ALA A 188 2.29 7.80 12.18
C ALA A 188 0.86 7.98 11.65
N TRP A 189 0.58 9.14 11.02
CA TRP A 189 -0.72 9.44 10.46
C TRP A 189 -0.61 10.25 9.16
N ALA A 190 -1.64 10.18 8.34
CA ALA A 190 -1.78 11.01 7.15
C ALA A 190 -3.24 11.41 6.92
N MET A 191 -3.41 12.51 6.20
CA MET A 191 -4.68 13.04 5.76
C MET A 191 -4.55 13.47 4.29
N VAL A 192 -5.51 13.08 3.47
CA VAL A 192 -5.63 13.51 2.06
C VAL A 192 -6.90 14.32 1.90
N ILE A 193 -6.74 15.47 1.27
CA ILE A 193 -7.81 16.42 0.94
C ILE A 193 -7.93 16.53 -0.57
#